data_64fc111e130169f7523efa1f79260ed1
#
_entry.id   64fc111e130169f7523efa1f79260ed1
#
_cell.length_a   1.000
_cell.length_b   1.000
_cell.length_c   1.000
_cell.angle_alpha   90.00
_cell.angle_beta   90.00
_cell.angle_gamma   90.00
#
_symmetry.space_group_name_H-M   'P 1'
#
loop_
_entity.id
_entity.type
_entity.pdbx_description
1 polymer ?
#
loop_
_entity_poly.entity_id
_entity_poly.type
_entity_poly.pdbx_seq_one_letter_code
_entity_poly.pdbx_strand_id
1 'polypeptide(L)'
;MSAQTKSKTEQNKAVTEEQANDGLKESRKLFLASSFKDVAKLFADFTGEELKGKSVTFIPTASIPESVKFFVSSGRKALEKLGLTVDELELTQATGEEIRNKLEKNDYIYITGGNTFFLLQELKKTGADKIIIEQIEKGKTYIGESAGSIIMSPNIEYVKDMDDCRKAPELSDLSSLHVVDLYPLPHHTNFPFKKAVEKIRAGYGEQLTLYPISNAQAITVKGAEVRVVGK
;
A
#
# COMPACT_ATOMS: atom_id res chain seq x y z
N MET A 1 -41.39 2.94 -29.12
CA MET A 1 -40.49 4.04 -28.67
C MET A 1 -39.71 3.74 -27.37
N SER A 2 -39.49 2.47 -26.98
CA SER A 2 -38.95 2.16 -25.60
C SER A 2 -37.56 1.54 -25.55
N ALA A 3 -37.00 1.02 -26.63
CA ALA A 3 -35.70 0.35 -26.66
C ALA A 3 -34.50 1.28 -26.88
N GLN A 4 -34.67 2.33 -27.69
CA GLN A 4 -33.57 3.28 -27.99
C GLN A 4 -33.23 4.25 -26.86
N THR A 5 -34.20 4.52 -25.97
CA THR A 5 -33.96 5.42 -24.81
C THR A 5 -33.17 4.75 -23.68
N LYS A 6 -33.36 3.43 -23.48
CA LYS A 6 -32.57 2.66 -22.48
C LYS A 6 -31.09 2.55 -22.86
N SER A 7 -30.76 2.31 -24.13
CA SER A 7 -29.38 2.19 -24.63
C SER A 7 -28.55 3.47 -24.46
N LYS A 8 -29.14 4.66 -24.69
CA LYS A 8 -28.44 5.94 -24.50
C LYS A 8 -28.17 6.26 -23.04
N THR A 9 -29.07 5.89 -22.13
CA THR A 9 -28.88 6.14 -20.69
C THR A 9 -27.79 5.23 -20.09
N GLU A 10 -27.73 3.96 -20.55
CA GLU A 10 -26.69 3.01 -20.14
C GLU A 10 -25.32 3.39 -20.71
N GLN A 11 -25.24 3.85 -21.97
CA GLN A 11 -24.01 4.35 -22.57
C GLN A 11 -23.52 5.64 -21.87
N ASN A 12 -24.39 6.58 -21.56
CA ASN A 12 -24.02 7.80 -20.85
C ASN A 12 -23.57 7.50 -19.40
N LYS A 13 -24.17 6.50 -18.75
CA LYS A 13 -23.77 6.08 -17.41
C LYS A 13 -22.37 5.40 -17.43
N ALA A 14 -22.11 4.53 -18.40
CA ALA A 14 -20.81 3.90 -18.57
C ALA A 14 -19.69 4.92 -18.87
N VAL A 15 -19.93 5.91 -19.73
CA VAL A 15 -18.98 6.99 -20.05
C VAL A 15 -18.71 7.88 -18.84
N THR A 16 -19.73 8.17 -18.02
CA THR A 16 -19.54 8.96 -16.78
C THR A 16 -18.81 8.18 -15.69
N GLU A 17 -19.02 6.87 -15.57
CA GLU A 17 -18.29 6.00 -14.64
C GLU A 17 -16.83 5.81 -15.06
N GLU A 18 -16.53 5.71 -16.35
CA GLU A 18 -15.17 5.58 -16.89
C GLU A 18 -14.38 6.90 -16.71
N GLN A 19 -15.00 8.05 -16.97
CA GLN A 19 -14.39 9.36 -16.74
C GLN A 19 -14.18 9.65 -15.25
N ALA A 20 -15.09 9.23 -14.37
CA ALA A 20 -14.92 9.35 -12.92
C ALA A 20 -13.76 8.46 -12.42
N ASN A 21 -13.64 7.24 -12.97
CA ASN A 21 -12.56 6.31 -12.62
C ASN A 21 -11.19 6.78 -13.13
N ASP A 22 -11.12 7.41 -14.29
CA ASP A 22 -9.88 8.03 -14.81
C ASP A 22 -9.46 9.24 -13.95
N GLY A 23 -10.40 10.10 -13.56
CA GLY A 23 -10.12 11.23 -12.66
C GLY A 23 -9.62 10.79 -11.28
N LEU A 24 -10.15 9.69 -10.75
CA LEU A 24 -9.71 9.09 -9.49
C LEU A 24 -8.29 8.49 -9.62
N LYS A 25 -7.94 7.92 -10.77
CA LYS A 25 -6.57 7.43 -11.03
C LYS A 25 -5.56 8.57 -11.07
N GLU A 26 -5.90 9.72 -11.62
CA GLU A 26 -5.00 10.88 -11.75
C GLU A 26 -4.59 11.48 -10.40
N SER A 27 -5.40 11.35 -9.34
CA SER A 27 -5.11 11.89 -8.02
C SER A 27 -4.15 11.03 -7.17
N ARG A 28 -3.90 9.77 -7.54
CA ARG A 28 -3.14 8.81 -6.75
C ARG A 28 -1.69 9.20 -6.55
N LYS A 29 -1.23 9.13 -5.31
CA LYS A 29 0.16 9.37 -4.92
C LYS A 29 0.62 8.25 -3.99
N LEU A 30 1.43 7.33 -4.51
CA LEU A 30 1.91 6.20 -3.74
C LEU A 30 3.43 6.17 -3.75
N PHE A 31 4.01 5.89 -2.59
CA PHE A 31 5.42 5.62 -2.41
C PHE A 31 5.56 4.22 -1.77
N LEU A 32 5.93 3.23 -2.58
CA LEU A 32 5.96 1.83 -2.21
C LEU A 32 7.42 1.37 -2.05
N ALA A 33 7.87 1.28 -0.82
CA ALA A 33 9.25 0.95 -0.46
C ALA A 33 9.40 -0.52 -0.07
N SER A 34 10.60 -1.04 -0.22
CA SER A 34 11.04 -2.28 0.41
C SER A 34 11.45 -2.05 1.86
N SER A 35 12.27 -1.02 2.11
CA SER A 35 12.72 -0.56 3.43
C SER A 35 12.65 0.96 3.48
N PHE A 36 11.68 1.52 4.19
CA PHE A 36 11.44 2.97 4.16
C PHE A 36 12.61 3.78 4.71
N LYS A 37 13.25 3.31 5.79
CA LYS A 37 14.41 4.01 6.40
C LYS A 37 15.55 4.24 5.40
N ASP A 38 15.71 3.33 4.43
CA ASP A 38 16.82 3.38 3.47
C ASP A 38 16.52 4.32 2.30
N VAL A 39 15.23 4.63 2.06
CA VAL A 39 14.74 5.48 0.95
C VAL A 39 13.98 6.72 1.41
N ALA A 40 14.01 7.06 2.71
CA ALA A 40 13.26 8.19 3.28
C ALA A 40 13.55 9.53 2.58
N LYS A 41 14.80 9.74 2.11
CA LYS A 41 15.15 10.93 1.33
C LYS A 41 14.43 10.96 -0.02
N LEU A 42 14.31 9.82 -0.69
CA LEU A 42 13.57 9.71 -1.96
C LEU A 42 12.08 10.02 -1.77
N PHE A 43 11.52 9.71 -0.60
CA PHE A 43 10.14 10.10 -0.27
C PHE A 43 10.00 11.62 -0.15
N ALA A 44 10.94 12.32 0.51
CA ALA A 44 10.93 13.78 0.56
C ALA A 44 11.00 14.42 -0.84
N ASP A 45 11.87 13.88 -1.71
CA ASP A 45 11.98 14.33 -3.11
C ASP A 45 10.69 14.02 -3.90
N PHE A 46 10.04 12.87 -3.61
CA PHE A 46 8.78 12.47 -4.25
C PHE A 46 7.61 13.40 -3.91
N THR A 47 7.48 13.81 -2.65
CA THR A 47 6.39 14.73 -2.24
C THR A 47 6.57 16.12 -2.85
N GLY A 48 7.81 16.61 -2.93
CA GLY A 48 8.14 17.93 -3.42
C GLY A 48 7.62 19.07 -2.54
N GLU A 49 7.28 18.76 -1.27
CA GLU A 49 6.76 19.72 -0.31
C GLU A 49 7.50 19.65 1.04
N GLU A 50 7.33 20.68 1.87
CA GLU A 50 7.87 20.65 3.23
C GLU A 50 7.09 19.67 4.10
N LEU A 51 7.79 18.69 4.68
CA LEU A 51 7.20 17.65 5.52
C LEU A 51 7.09 18.06 7.00
N LYS A 52 7.87 19.07 7.42
CA LYS A 52 7.89 19.54 8.82
C LYS A 52 6.51 20.04 9.23
N GLY A 53 6.01 19.52 10.35
CA GLY A 53 4.71 19.89 10.91
C GLY A 53 3.51 19.16 10.30
N LYS A 54 3.72 18.36 9.26
CA LYS A 54 2.71 17.44 8.73
C LYS A 54 2.55 16.21 9.61
N SER A 55 1.42 15.53 9.48
CA SER A 55 1.07 14.35 10.27
C SER A 55 0.95 13.10 9.40
N VAL A 56 1.25 11.93 9.98
CA VAL A 56 1.13 10.64 9.32
C VAL A 56 0.41 9.64 10.22
N THR A 57 -0.65 9.00 9.70
CA THR A 57 -1.25 7.82 10.33
C THR A 57 -0.29 6.66 10.13
N PHE A 58 0.27 6.15 11.22
CA PHE A 58 1.26 5.08 11.22
C PHE A 58 0.61 3.76 11.66
N ILE A 59 0.49 2.80 10.73
CA ILE A 59 -0.18 1.52 10.96
C ILE A 59 0.86 0.40 11.07
N PRO A 60 1.19 -0.08 12.30
CA PRO A 60 2.17 -1.14 12.52
C PRO A 60 1.59 -2.56 12.52
N THR A 61 0.31 -2.71 12.25
CA THR A 61 -0.49 -3.94 12.42
C THR A 61 0.15 -5.18 11.77
N ALA A 62 0.75 -5.05 10.58
CA ALA A 62 1.46 -6.15 9.91
C ALA A 62 2.53 -6.82 10.79
N SER A 63 3.11 -6.08 11.73
CA SER A 63 4.20 -6.54 12.60
C SER A 63 3.75 -7.37 13.81
N ILE A 64 2.45 -7.42 14.11
CA ILE A 64 1.94 -8.08 15.33
C ILE A 64 2.37 -9.53 15.42
N PRO A 65 2.19 -10.38 14.39
CA PRO A 65 2.56 -11.79 14.46
C PRO A 65 4.06 -12.04 14.31
N GLU A 66 4.87 -10.99 14.11
CA GLU A 66 6.30 -11.11 13.88
C GLU A 66 7.09 -11.07 15.19
N SER A 67 8.10 -11.95 15.31
CA SER A 67 9.01 -11.97 16.46
C SER A 67 10.04 -10.85 16.42
N VAL A 68 10.39 -10.37 15.23
CA VAL A 68 11.38 -9.31 14.99
C VAL A 68 10.65 -8.06 14.53
N LYS A 69 10.79 -6.96 15.27
CA LYS A 69 10.01 -5.72 15.04
C LYS A 69 10.87 -4.44 14.94
N PHE A 70 12.20 -4.57 14.80
CA PHE A 70 13.07 -3.38 14.73
C PHE A 70 12.75 -2.47 13.55
N PHE A 71 12.21 -3.01 12.45
CA PHE A 71 11.83 -2.23 11.28
C PHE A 71 10.70 -1.23 11.59
N VAL A 72 9.75 -1.57 12.47
CA VAL A 72 8.68 -0.67 12.92
C VAL A 72 9.26 0.61 13.53
N SER A 73 10.17 0.45 14.50
CA SER A 73 10.82 1.60 15.14
C SER A 73 11.74 2.37 14.17
N SER A 74 12.33 1.68 13.21
CA SER A 74 13.17 2.29 12.18
C SER A 74 12.36 3.14 11.21
N GLY A 75 11.21 2.65 10.76
CA GLY A 75 10.27 3.39 9.91
C GLY A 75 9.74 4.64 10.63
N ARG A 76 9.28 4.50 11.89
CA ARG A 76 8.86 5.62 12.74
C ARG A 76 9.94 6.71 12.84
N LYS A 77 11.15 6.33 13.24
CA LYS A 77 12.27 7.28 13.35
C LYS A 77 12.63 7.96 12.05
N ALA A 78 12.47 7.26 10.91
CA ALA A 78 12.71 7.85 9.60
C ALA A 78 11.68 8.93 9.27
N LEU A 79 10.38 8.69 9.57
CA LEU A 79 9.31 9.69 9.43
C LEU A 79 9.52 10.90 10.34
N GLU A 80 9.84 10.67 11.61
CA GLU A 80 10.14 11.72 12.57
C GLU A 80 11.35 12.58 12.17
N LYS A 81 12.41 11.97 11.61
CA LYS A 81 13.57 12.69 11.06
C LYS A 81 13.25 13.56 9.86
N LEU A 82 12.20 13.22 9.11
CA LEU A 82 11.67 14.07 8.03
C LEU A 82 10.80 15.22 8.55
N GLY A 83 10.55 15.28 9.87
CA GLY A 83 9.76 16.33 10.51
C GLY A 83 8.28 16.01 10.63
N LEU A 84 7.86 14.77 10.31
CA LEU A 84 6.48 14.33 10.43
C LEU A 84 6.10 14.02 11.88
N THR A 85 4.89 14.38 12.27
CA THR A 85 4.26 13.93 13.52
C THR A 85 3.62 12.56 13.29
N VAL A 86 4.09 11.55 14.01
CA VAL A 86 3.62 10.17 13.86
C VAL A 86 2.46 9.89 14.80
N ASP A 87 1.29 9.64 14.24
CA ASP A 87 0.05 9.27 14.95
C ASP A 87 -0.23 7.77 14.71
N GLU A 88 0.04 6.94 15.72
CA GLU A 88 -0.07 5.49 15.62
C GLU A 88 -1.52 5.03 15.63
N LEU A 89 -1.83 4.08 14.74
CA LEU A 89 -3.13 3.42 14.61
C LEU A 89 -2.93 1.90 14.55
N GLU A 90 -3.20 1.22 15.66
CA GLU A 90 -3.19 -0.24 15.72
C GLU A 90 -4.59 -0.80 15.44
N LEU A 91 -4.77 -1.41 14.26
CA LEU A 91 -6.09 -1.80 13.77
C LEU A 91 -6.78 -2.86 14.64
N THR A 92 -6.03 -3.75 15.28
CA THR A 92 -6.61 -4.82 16.11
C THR A 92 -7.24 -4.32 17.40
N GLN A 93 -6.96 -3.08 17.79
CA GLN A 93 -7.41 -2.47 19.04
C GLN A 93 -8.29 -1.23 18.82
N ALA A 94 -8.20 -0.62 17.63
CA ALA A 94 -8.89 0.63 17.33
C ALA A 94 -10.39 0.41 17.04
N THR A 95 -11.19 1.39 17.43
CA THR A 95 -12.60 1.45 17.02
C THR A 95 -12.73 1.91 15.57
N GLY A 96 -13.85 1.58 14.91
CA GLY A 96 -14.10 2.06 13.54
C GLY A 96 -14.11 3.59 13.43
N GLU A 97 -14.57 4.28 14.48
CA GLU A 97 -14.53 5.75 14.55
C GLU A 97 -13.11 6.28 14.63
N GLU A 98 -12.25 5.69 15.47
CA GLU A 98 -10.84 6.07 15.58
C GLU A 98 -10.09 5.83 14.27
N ILE A 99 -10.32 4.68 13.61
CA ILE A 99 -9.74 4.35 12.31
C ILE A 99 -10.09 5.44 11.29
N ARG A 100 -11.39 5.76 11.15
CA ARG A 100 -11.85 6.78 10.21
C ARG A 100 -11.24 8.14 10.54
N ASN A 101 -11.30 8.56 11.80
CA ASN A 101 -10.81 9.88 12.23
C ASN A 101 -9.32 10.04 11.90
N LYS A 102 -8.46 9.10 12.29
CA LYS A 102 -7.02 9.18 12.03
C LYS A 102 -6.68 9.14 10.54
N LEU A 103 -7.33 8.26 9.77
CA LEU A 103 -7.12 8.16 8.33
C LEU A 103 -7.58 9.43 7.58
N GLU A 104 -8.65 10.09 8.03
CA GLU A 104 -9.14 11.32 7.42
C GLU A 104 -8.34 12.56 7.84
N LYS A 105 -7.98 12.67 9.12
CA LYS A 105 -7.37 13.87 9.71
C LYS A 105 -5.91 14.06 9.29
N ASN A 106 -5.11 12.99 9.31
CA ASN A 106 -3.68 13.08 9.07
C ASN A 106 -3.35 13.29 7.58
N ASP A 107 -2.21 13.96 7.29
CA ASP A 107 -1.80 14.33 5.93
C ASP A 107 -1.37 13.11 5.10
N TYR A 108 -0.76 12.10 5.75
CA TYR A 108 -0.21 10.91 5.11
C TYR A 108 -0.73 9.64 5.77
N ILE A 109 -0.67 8.53 5.02
CA ILE A 109 -0.91 7.18 5.53
C ILE A 109 0.38 6.39 5.34
N TYR A 110 0.87 5.76 6.41
CA TYR A 110 2.03 4.86 6.37
C TYR A 110 1.65 3.49 6.94
N ILE A 111 1.90 2.43 6.17
CA ILE A 111 1.75 1.04 6.63
C ILE A 111 3.11 0.36 6.63
N THR A 112 3.46 -0.22 7.78
CA THR A 112 4.76 -0.89 7.99
C THR A 112 4.86 -2.22 7.27
N GLY A 113 6.07 -2.75 7.23
CA GLY A 113 6.31 -4.16 6.95
C GLY A 113 5.80 -5.10 8.06
N GLY A 114 5.90 -6.39 7.80
CA GLY A 114 5.45 -7.49 8.63
C GLY A 114 4.77 -8.56 7.79
N ASN A 115 3.82 -9.28 8.34
CA ASN A 115 3.09 -10.32 7.63
C ASN A 115 1.96 -9.74 6.77
N THR A 116 2.06 -9.92 5.47
CA THR A 116 1.10 -9.38 4.49
C THR A 116 -0.29 -9.99 4.63
N PHE A 117 -0.39 -11.28 4.92
CA PHE A 117 -1.69 -11.95 5.07
C PHE A 117 -2.41 -11.47 6.33
N PHE A 118 -1.71 -11.37 7.45
CA PHE A 118 -2.27 -10.83 8.69
C PHE A 118 -2.73 -9.38 8.51
N LEU A 119 -1.92 -8.56 7.85
CA LEU A 119 -2.29 -7.17 7.54
C LEU A 119 -3.60 -7.13 6.73
N LEU A 120 -3.70 -7.90 5.66
CA LEU A 120 -4.90 -7.91 4.81
C LEU A 120 -6.13 -8.39 5.57
N GLN A 121 -5.99 -9.42 6.43
CA GLN A 121 -7.07 -9.88 7.31
C GLN A 121 -7.61 -8.74 8.19
N GLU A 122 -6.73 -8.05 8.91
CA GLU A 122 -7.14 -7.00 9.85
C GLU A 122 -7.68 -5.76 9.13
N LEU A 123 -7.15 -5.41 7.96
CA LEU A 123 -7.70 -4.35 7.12
C LEU A 123 -9.15 -4.65 6.70
N LYS A 124 -9.41 -5.86 6.18
CA LYS A 124 -10.78 -6.28 5.79
C LYS A 124 -11.72 -6.39 6.99
N LYS A 125 -11.28 -6.96 8.09
CA LYS A 125 -12.06 -7.16 9.31
C LYS A 125 -12.53 -5.85 9.92
N THR A 126 -11.68 -4.82 9.89
CA THR A 126 -11.97 -3.49 10.44
C THR A 126 -12.64 -2.55 9.45
N GLY A 127 -12.62 -2.88 8.15
CA GLY A 127 -13.05 -2.01 7.06
C GLY A 127 -12.09 -0.86 6.75
N ALA A 128 -10.89 -0.89 7.33
CA ALA A 128 -9.85 0.11 7.08
C ALA A 128 -9.37 0.11 5.61
N ASP A 129 -9.43 -1.03 4.93
CA ASP A 129 -9.14 -1.19 3.50
C ASP A 129 -9.92 -0.18 2.66
N LYS A 130 -11.23 -0.09 2.86
CA LYS A 130 -12.12 0.80 2.11
C LYS A 130 -11.82 2.27 2.39
N ILE A 131 -11.55 2.61 3.67
CA ILE A 131 -11.24 3.99 4.05
C ILE A 131 -9.89 4.42 3.46
N ILE A 132 -8.87 3.54 3.48
CA ILE A 132 -7.56 3.80 2.88
C ILE A 132 -7.69 4.05 1.38
N ILE A 133 -8.43 3.21 0.65
CA ILE A 133 -8.70 3.39 -0.78
C ILE A 133 -9.36 4.76 -1.02
N GLU A 134 -10.43 5.07 -0.27
CA GLU A 134 -11.14 6.35 -0.36
C GLU A 134 -10.21 7.56 -0.15
N GLN A 135 -9.30 7.48 0.83
CA GLN A 135 -8.35 8.57 1.10
C GLN A 135 -7.28 8.72 0.00
N ILE A 136 -6.81 7.61 -0.57
CA ILE A 136 -5.88 7.62 -1.72
C ILE A 136 -6.56 8.25 -2.94
N GLU A 137 -7.81 7.90 -3.21
CA GLU A 137 -8.61 8.44 -4.31
C GLU A 137 -8.88 9.94 -4.15
N LYS A 138 -8.97 10.43 -2.92
CA LYS A 138 -9.03 11.87 -2.59
C LYS A 138 -7.66 12.58 -2.72
N GLY A 139 -6.60 11.88 -3.14
CA GLY A 139 -5.27 12.44 -3.36
C GLY A 139 -4.36 12.43 -2.14
N LYS A 140 -4.75 11.76 -1.04
CA LYS A 140 -3.86 11.59 0.12
C LYS A 140 -2.68 10.67 -0.26
N THR A 141 -1.48 11.10 0.06
CA THR A 141 -0.28 10.31 -0.23
C THR A 141 -0.18 9.10 0.70
N TYR A 142 -0.04 7.93 0.09
CA TYR A 142 0.16 6.65 0.76
C TYR A 142 1.62 6.24 0.72
N ILE A 143 2.11 5.70 1.83
CA ILE A 143 3.45 5.17 1.99
C ILE A 143 3.34 3.71 2.44
N GLY A 144 3.79 2.79 1.62
CA GLY A 144 3.88 1.36 1.96
C GLY A 144 5.34 0.95 2.21
N GLU A 145 5.55 0.14 3.24
CA GLU A 145 6.82 -0.55 3.46
C GLU A 145 6.60 -2.05 3.42
N SER A 146 7.31 -2.79 2.56
CA SER A 146 7.22 -4.25 2.44
C SER A 146 5.76 -4.75 2.32
N ALA A 147 5.18 -5.35 3.35
CA ALA A 147 3.78 -5.77 3.38
C ALA A 147 2.83 -4.62 3.01
N GLY A 148 3.08 -3.40 3.53
CA GLY A 148 2.32 -2.20 3.16
C GLY A 148 2.42 -1.84 1.67
N SER A 149 3.52 -2.19 0.99
CA SER A 149 3.62 -2.04 -0.47
C SER A 149 2.87 -3.14 -1.22
N ILE A 150 2.97 -4.37 -0.77
CA ILE A 150 2.37 -5.55 -1.40
C ILE A 150 0.86 -5.45 -1.45
N ILE A 151 0.20 -4.99 -0.38
CA ILE A 151 -1.27 -4.93 -0.32
C ILE A 151 -1.91 -3.95 -1.31
N MET A 152 -1.14 -3.09 -1.98
CA MET A 152 -1.65 -2.20 -3.04
C MET A 152 -1.93 -2.95 -4.35
N SER A 153 -1.39 -4.16 -4.51
CA SER A 153 -1.59 -5.04 -5.67
C SER A 153 -3.02 -5.59 -5.77
N PRO A 154 -3.41 -6.21 -6.91
CA PRO A 154 -4.71 -6.85 -7.06
C PRO A 154 -4.92 -8.06 -6.14
N ASN A 155 -3.86 -8.83 -5.86
CA ASN A 155 -3.93 -10.07 -5.07
C ASN A 155 -2.57 -10.35 -4.43
N ILE A 156 -2.56 -10.98 -3.24
CA ILE A 156 -1.33 -11.26 -2.48
C ILE A 156 -0.89 -12.74 -2.52
N GLU A 157 -1.51 -13.56 -3.36
CA GLU A 157 -1.16 -14.99 -3.43
C GLU A 157 0.31 -15.23 -3.75
N TYR A 158 0.89 -14.39 -4.59
CA TYR A 158 2.28 -14.52 -5.06
C TYR A 158 3.33 -14.45 -3.95
N VAL A 159 3.01 -13.89 -2.78
CA VAL A 159 3.98 -13.77 -1.66
C VAL A 159 3.89 -14.89 -0.62
N LYS A 160 3.21 -15.99 -0.90
CA LYS A 160 3.13 -17.16 -0.02
C LYS A 160 4.49 -17.80 0.32
N ASP A 161 5.49 -17.60 -0.54
CA ASP A 161 6.86 -18.05 -0.28
C ASP A 161 7.67 -17.06 0.59
N MET A 162 7.15 -15.84 0.79
CA MET A 162 7.79 -14.80 1.58
C MET A 162 7.18 -14.70 2.99
N ASP A 163 5.85 -14.77 3.08
CA ASP A 163 5.08 -14.59 4.31
C ASP A 163 4.27 -15.84 4.66
N ASP A 164 4.15 -16.12 5.95
CA ASP A 164 3.37 -17.26 6.45
C ASP A 164 1.88 -16.94 6.50
N CYS A 165 1.10 -17.51 5.56
CA CYS A 165 -0.35 -17.32 5.48
C CYS A 165 -1.11 -17.89 6.69
N ARG A 166 -0.52 -18.81 7.48
CA ARG A 166 -1.13 -19.36 8.69
C ARG A 166 -1.28 -18.33 9.81
N LYS A 167 -0.60 -17.19 9.69
CA LYS A 167 -0.75 -16.04 10.60
C LYS A 167 -2.09 -15.31 10.44
N ALA A 168 -2.84 -15.61 9.36
CA ALA A 168 -4.13 -15.02 9.04
C ALA A 168 -5.21 -16.12 8.86
N PRO A 169 -5.60 -16.84 9.92
CA PRO A 169 -6.50 -18.00 9.81
C PRO A 169 -7.92 -17.64 9.38
N GLU A 170 -8.34 -16.40 9.52
CA GLU A 170 -9.67 -15.91 9.11
C GLU A 170 -9.67 -15.35 7.67
N LEU A 171 -8.52 -15.24 7.01
CA LEU A 171 -8.41 -14.71 5.67
C LEU A 171 -8.76 -15.76 4.62
N SER A 172 -9.93 -15.70 4.03
CA SER A 172 -10.42 -16.62 3.00
C SER A 172 -10.24 -16.11 1.57
N ASP A 173 -10.14 -14.79 1.38
CA ASP A 173 -9.99 -14.14 0.09
C ASP A 173 -8.69 -13.31 0.05
N LEU A 174 -7.82 -13.65 -0.92
CA LEU A 174 -6.51 -13.03 -1.12
C LEU A 174 -6.54 -11.81 -2.05
N SER A 175 -7.71 -11.42 -2.56
CA SER A 175 -7.89 -10.14 -3.27
C SER A 175 -7.51 -9.01 -2.33
N SER A 176 -6.63 -8.12 -2.80
CA SER A 176 -6.06 -7.05 -2.00
C SER A 176 -6.71 -5.70 -2.31
N LEU A 177 -6.09 -4.59 -1.94
CA LEU A 177 -6.70 -3.27 -2.10
C LEU A 177 -6.84 -2.84 -3.57
N HIS A 178 -6.06 -3.45 -4.46
CA HIS A 178 -6.10 -3.22 -5.92
C HIS A 178 -6.08 -1.74 -6.31
N VAL A 179 -5.19 -0.99 -5.68
CA VAL A 179 -4.98 0.44 -5.99
C VAL A 179 -4.11 0.60 -7.24
N VAL A 180 -3.27 -0.38 -7.53
CA VAL A 180 -2.40 -0.43 -8.73
C VAL A 180 -2.52 -1.77 -9.44
N ASP A 181 -2.36 -1.77 -10.77
CA ASP A 181 -2.36 -2.96 -11.63
C ASP A 181 -0.95 -3.55 -11.78
N LEU A 182 -0.16 -3.54 -10.70
CA LEU A 182 1.19 -4.10 -10.62
C LEU A 182 1.39 -4.82 -9.28
N TYR A 183 2.44 -5.63 -9.21
CA TYR A 183 2.76 -6.47 -8.07
C TYR A 183 4.11 -6.06 -7.48
N PRO A 184 4.16 -5.23 -6.41
CA PRO A 184 5.40 -4.90 -5.72
C PRO A 184 6.07 -6.15 -5.19
N LEU A 185 7.35 -6.34 -5.47
CA LEU A 185 8.13 -7.45 -4.96
C LEU A 185 9.34 -6.91 -4.19
N PRO A 186 9.18 -6.60 -2.88
CA PRO A 186 10.22 -6.01 -2.05
C PRO A 186 11.35 -7.02 -1.75
N HIS A 187 12.46 -6.49 -1.20
CA HIS A 187 13.62 -7.23 -0.75
C HIS A 187 14.39 -7.99 -1.86
N HIS A 188 14.22 -7.57 -3.12
CA HIS A 188 15.00 -8.13 -4.22
C HIS A 188 16.49 -7.99 -3.92
N THR A 189 17.24 -9.11 -4.01
CA THR A 189 18.66 -9.24 -3.67
C THR A 189 19.02 -9.11 -2.18
N ASN A 190 18.08 -8.78 -1.30
CA ASN A 190 18.35 -8.55 0.12
C ASN A 190 18.09 -9.80 0.99
N PHE A 191 19.01 -10.03 1.93
CA PHE A 191 18.82 -11.02 2.97
C PHE A 191 17.71 -10.57 3.96
N PRO A 192 16.88 -11.49 4.48
CA PRO A 192 16.85 -12.95 4.24
C PRO A 192 15.99 -13.40 3.04
N PHE A 193 15.31 -12.49 2.36
CA PHE A 193 14.26 -12.78 1.40
C PHE A 193 14.73 -13.12 -0.02
N LYS A 194 16.04 -13.01 -0.32
CA LYS A 194 16.58 -13.21 -1.67
C LYS A 194 16.06 -14.48 -2.35
N LYS A 195 16.10 -15.64 -1.64
CA LYS A 195 15.66 -16.91 -2.21
C LYS A 195 14.15 -16.94 -2.48
N ALA A 196 13.34 -16.39 -1.56
CA ALA A 196 11.90 -16.30 -1.72
C ALA A 196 11.53 -15.43 -2.93
N VAL A 197 12.18 -14.25 -3.06
CA VAL A 197 11.99 -13.36 -4.19
C VAL A 197 12.36 -14.01 -5.52
N GLU A 198 13.48 -14.73 -5.59
CA GLU A 198 13.88 -15.46 -6.80
C GLU A 198 12.87 -16.56 -7.18
N LYS A 199 12.33 -17.29 -6.19
CA LYS A 199 11.28 -18.29 -6.40
C LYS A 199 9.98 -17.66 -6.92
N ILE A 200 9.55 -16.56 -6.32
CA ILE A 200 8.36 -15.80 -6.77
C ILE A 200 8.55 -15.32 -8.21
N ARG A 201 9.70 -14.76 -8.54
CA ARG A 201 10.00 -14.31 -9.91
C ARG A 201 9.95 -15.46 -10.92
N ALA A 202 10.49 -16.62 -10.56
CA ALA A 202 10.45 -17.80 -11.42
C ALA A 202 9.03 -18.36 -11.61
N GLY A 203 8.21 -18.33 -10.55
CA GLY A 203 6.86 -18.89 -10.59
C GLY A 203 5.79 -17.99 -11.19
N TYR A 204 5.94 -16.67 -11.03
CA TYR A 204 4.89 -15.70 -11.41
C TYR A 204 5.33 -14.67 -12.45
N GLY A 205 6.62 -14.60 -12.83
CA GLY A 205 7.16 -13.53 -13.66
C GLY A 205 6.57 -13.45 -15.08
N GLU A 206 6.05 -14.55 -15.62
CA GLU A 206 5.37 -14.61 -16.92
C GLU A 206 3.87 -14.24 -16.82
N GLN A 207 3.28 -14.36 -15.63
CA GLN A 207 1.85 -14.21 -15.40
C GLN A 207 1.48 -12.88 -14.77
N LEU A 208 2.37 -12.30 -13.97
CA LEU A 208 2.15 -11.08 -13.21
C LEU A 208 3.15 -10.00 -13.58
N THR A 209 2.69 -8.76 -13.62
CA THR A 209 3.55 -7.59 -13.77
C THR A 209 4.28 -7.31 -12.46
N LEU A 210 5.32 -8.11 -12.17
CA LEU A 210 6.13 -7.98 -10.97
C LEU A 210 7.07 -6.78 -11.05
N TYR A 211 7.17 -6.02 -9.95
CA TYR A 211 8.10 -4.91 -9.76
C TYR A 211 9.09 -5.23 -8.64
N PRO A 212 10.19 -5.96 -8.93
CA PRO A 212 11.21 -6.26 -7.93
C PRO A 212 11.96 -4.99 -7.53
N ILE A 213 12.03 -4.71 -6.23
CA ILE A 213 12.77 -3.57 -5.67
C ILE A 213 13.66 -4.02 -4.53
N SER A 214 14.89 -3.49 -4.51
CA SER A 214 15.83 -3.67 -3.40
C SER A 214 15.47 -2.76 -2.21
N ASN A 215 16.16 -2.94 -1.07
CA ASN A 215 15.96 -2.04 0.08
C ASN A 215 16.35 -0.58 -0.20
N ALA A 216 17.15 -0.33 -1.24
CA ALA A 216 17.55 1.01 -1.66
C ALA A 216 16.65 1.60 -2.77
N GLN A 217 15.52 0.95 -3.06
CA GLN A 217 14.59 1.34 -4.12
C GLN A 217 13.15 1.48 -3.60
N ALA A 218 12.38 2.27 -4.32
CA ALA A 218 10.93 2.39 -4.15
C ALA A 218 10.23 2.47 -5.51
N ILE A 219 8.96 2.05 -5.55
CA ILE A 219 8.04 2.32 -6.65
C ILE A 219 7.29 3.60 -6.30
N THR A 220 7.30 4.56 -7.19
CA THR A 220 6.50 5.78 -7.07
C THR A 220 5.37 5.75 -8.09
N VAL A 221 4.17 6.15 -7.65
CA VAL A 221 2.99 6.31 -8.50
C VAL A 221 2.47 7.73 -8.35
N LYS A 222 2.34 8.45 -9.48
CA LYS A 222 1.65 9.75 -9.57
C LYS A 222 0.66 9.68 -10.73
N GLY A 223 -0.62 9.59 -10.40
CA GLY A 223 -1.64 9.33 -11.42
C GLY A 223 -1.40 8.00 -12.12
N ALA A 224 -1.26 8.04 -13.43
CA ALA A 224 -0.93 6.88 -14.26
C ALA A 224 0.58 6.60 -14.35
N GLU A 225 1.42 7.52 -13.89
CA GLU A 225 2.87 7.38 -14.00
C GLU A 225 3.43 6.48 -12.90
N VAL A 226 4.13 5.41 -13.29
CA VAL A 226 4.82 4.47 -12.40
C VAL A 226 6.32 4.51 -12.70
N ARG A 227 7.12 4.69 -11.65
CA ARG A 227 8.60 4.67 -11.75
C ARG A 227 9.21 3.87 -10.61
N VAL A 228 10.33 3.20 -10.88
CA VAL A 228 11.24 2.70 -9.84
C VAL A 228 12.33 3.75 -9.63
N VAL A 229 12.50 4.19 -8.41
CA VAL A 229 13.50 5.19 -8.00
C VAL A 229 14.49 4.61 -7.00
N GLY A 230 15.68 5.17 -6.93
CA GLY A 230 16.79 4.67 -6.09
C GLY A 230 17.81 3.87 -6.90
N LYS A 231 18.79 3.25 -6.20
CA LYS A 231 19.92 2.53 -6.81
C LYS A 231 19.82 1.03 -6.62
#